data_51ec856ca3f088bdbe6c16a66226413a
#
_entry.id   51ec856ca3f088bdbe6c16a66226413a
#
_cell.length_a   1.000
_cell.length_b   1.000
_cell.length_c   1.000
_cell.angle_alpha   90.00
_cell.angle_beta   90.00
_cell.angle_gamma   90.00
#
_symmetry.space_group_name_H-M   'P 1'
#
loop_
_entity.id
_entity.type
_entity.pdbx_description
1 polymer ?
#
loop_
_entity_poly.entity_id
_entity_poly.type
_entity_poly.pdbx_seq_one_letter_code
_entity_poly.pdbx_strand_id
1 'polypeptide(L)'
;MKASYHNGRVGNPHHNDRTFNLDKAPHIDQSLTPKNRYFCTFPEETFTNAEKKFYKLNFQDWLKQRNEAAVKHRHPERKKTSENLRKEKRTRPEETILQIGDRYNFPDDDGATLMACYKEFDEYRRKYIGRHCKTLDVALHLDEPEGTPHIHERHVWMFVDEKDKIVKIGQEEALKHAGIELPFPDQPQSRTNNRKMTFDAVMREKWYDIVEAHRIEVDRRPDKKKRKHLPKEQFIAYQKEQEYEQVKEQGKAPLK
;
A
#
# COMPACT_ATOMS: atom_id res chain seq x y z
N MET A 1 17.44 -1.19 12.66
CA MET A 1 16.49 -0.19 12.09
C MET A 1 15.06 -0.68 12.21
N LYS A 2 14.05 0.18 12.08
CA LYS A 2 12.66 -0.25 11.86
C LYS A 2 12.46 -0.54 10.37
N ALA A 3 11.72 -1.60 10.07
CA ALA A 3 11.17 -1.84 8.74
C ALA A 3 9.65 -1.81 8.84
N SER A 4 8.98 -1.14 7.91
CA SER A 4 7.53 -0.96 7.97
C SER A 4 6.85 -1.58 6.75
N TYR A 5 5.78 -2.33 7.02
CA TYR A 5 4.86 -2.85 6.02
C TYR A 5 3.44 -2.48 6.44
N HIS A 6 2.82 -1.57 5.70
CA HIS A 6 1.46 -1.12 5.94
C HIS A 6 0.60 -1.38 4.71
N ASN A 7 -0.28 -2.37 4.76
CA ASN A 7 -1.16 -2.75 3.67
C ASN A 7 -2.63 -2.42 3.98
N GLY A 8 -3.46 -2.27 2.92
CA GLY A 8 -4.89 -2.02 3.03
C GLY A 8 -5.27 -0.56 3.19
N ARG A 9 -4.37 0.37 2.90
CA ARG A 9 -4.67 1.81 2.85
C ARG A 9 -5.42 2.18 1.58
N VAL A 10 -5.96 3.37 1.55
CA VAL A 10 -6.54 3.98 0.35
C VAL A 10 -5.48 4.89 -0.23
N GLY A 11 -4.84 4.45 -1.30
CA GLY A 11 -3.85 5.24 -2.00
C GLY A 11 -4.47 6.38 -2.80
N ASN A 12 -3.73 7.47 -2.93
CA ASN A 12 -4.07 8.59 -3.81
C ASN A 12 -3.13 8.56 -5.02
N PRO A 13 -3.61 8.16 -6.22
CA PRO A 13 -2.77 8.09 -7.42
C PRO A 13 -2.09 9.43 -7.75
N HIS A 14 -2.80 10.55 -7.59
CA HIS A 14 -2.23 11.87 -7.85
C HIS A 14 -1.12 12.25 -6.87
N HIS A 15 -1.22 11.83 -5.60
CA HIS A 15 -0.14 12.00 -4.63
C HIS A 15 1.06 11.15 -5.02
N ASN A 16 0.81 9.90 -5.44
CA ASN A 16 1.87 8.94 -5.71
C ASN A 16 2.68 9.31 -6.95
N ASP A 17 2.04 9.79 -8.02
CA ASP A 17 2.74 10.22 -9.26
C ASP A 17 3.02 11.73 -9.33
N ARG A 18 2.76 12.46 -8.22
CA ARG A 18 2.97 13.92 -8.14
C ARG A 18 2.19 14.73 -9.20
N THR A 19 1.05 14.24 -9.69
CA THR A 19 0.21 14.93 -10.67
C THR A 19 -0.81 15.89 -10.05
N PHE A 20 -0.50 16.47 -8.92
CA PHE A 20 -1.29 17.50 -8.26
C PHE A 20 -0.49 18.80 -8.07
N ASN A 21 -1.13 19.87 -7.63
CA ASN A 21 -0.44 21.13 -7.38
C ASN A 21 0.47 21.02 -6.14
N LEU A 22 1.79 20.93 -6.38
CA LEU A 22 2.82 20.78 -5.35
C LEU A 22 2.98 22.01 -4.46
N ASP A 23 2.59 23.21 -4.91
CA ASP A 23 2.63 24.43 -4.09
C ASP A 23 1.72 24.34 -2.86
N LYS A 24 0.73 23.45 -2.90
CA LYS A 24 -0.16 23.15 -1.77
C LYS A 24 0.34 22.06 -0.84
N ALA A 25 1.56 21.58 -1.05
CA ALA A 25 2.16 20.49 -0.29
C ALA A 25 3.54 20.89 0.27
N PRO A 26 3.60 21.77 1.29
CA PRO A 26 4.85 22.33 1.81
C PRO A 26 5.82 21.29 2.40
N HIS A 27 5.36 20.05 2.60
CA HIS A 27 6.18 18.94 3.04
C HIS A 27 6.94 18.24 1.90
N ILE A 28 6.69 18.63 0.65
CA ILE A 28 7.38 18.12 -0.53
C ILE A 28 8.40 19.14 -0.99
N ASP A 29 9.65 18.73 -1.09
CA ASP A 29 10.71 19.53 -1.72
C ASP A 29 10.70 19.27 -3.22
N GLN A 30 10.17 20.23 -3.98
CA GLN A 30 10.05 20.13 -5.43
C GLN A 30 11.41 19.97 -6.14
N SER A 31 12.51 20.44 -5.54
CA SER A 31 13.85 20.27 -6.09
C SER A 31 14.32 18.80 -6.05
N LEU A 32 13.77 18.00 -5.13
CA LEU A 32 14.05 16.58 -4.98
C LEU A 32 13.09 15.69 -5.77
N THR A 33 11.93 16.18 -6.21
CA THR A 33 10.94 15.41 -6.97
C THR A 33 11.52 14.66 -8.19
N PRO A 34 12.51 15.18 -8.93
CA PRO A 34 13.17 14.44 -10.01
C PRO A 34 13.91 13.17 -9.57
N LYS A 35 14.21 12.99 -8.28
CA LYS A 35 14.82 11.78 -7.74
C LYS A 35 13.81 10.65 -7.52
N ASN A 36 12.52 10.95 -7.43
CA ASN A 36 11.46 9.96 -7.31
C ASN A 36 11.48 8.98 -8.47
N ARG A 37 11.04 7.76 -8.23
CA ARG A 37 10.96 6.72 -9.27
C ARG A 37 9.55 6.20 -9.36
N TYR A 38 9.05 6.08 -10.60
CA TYR A 38 7.68 5.70 -10.87
C TYR A 38 7.64 4.49 -11.82
N PHE A 39 6.78 3.52 -11.48
CA PHE A 39 6.51 2.36 -12.31
C PHE A 39 5.00 2.19 -12.43
N CYS A 40 4.53 1.95 -13.63
CA CYS A 40 3.11 1.83 -13.90
C CYS A 40 2.83 0.66 -14.83
N THR A 41 1.70 -0.01 -14.65
CA THR A 41 1.25 -1.09 -15.57
C THR A 41 1.09 -0.59 -17.01
N PHE A 42 0.82 0.70 -17.20
CA PHE A 42 0.79 1.39 -18.48
C PHE A 42 1.76 2.58 -18.41
N PRO A 43 3.04 2.39 -18.81
CA PRO A 43 4.12 3.35 -18.53
C PRO A 43 3.92 4.77 -19.06
N GLU A 44 3.11 4.94 -20.11
CA GLU A 44 2.85 6.23 -20.78
C GLU A 44 1.69 7.01 -20.13
N GLU A 45 1.04 6.42 -19.11
CA GLU A 45 -0.13 6.99 -18.47
C GLU A 45 0.20 7.55 -17.09
N THR A 46 -0.57 8.55 -16.64
CA THR A 46 -0.62 8.89 -15.22
C THR A 46 -1.22 7.72 -14.44
N PHE A 47 -0.89 7.60 -13.16
CA PHE A 47 -1.43 6.50 -12.32
C PHE A 47 -2.96 6.46 -12.31
N THR A 48 -3.61 7.63 -12.34
CA THR A 48 -5.07 7.72 -12.46
C THR A 48 -5.60 7.18 -13.78
N ASN A 49 -4.94 7.50 -14.89
CA ASN A 49 -5.37 7.02 -16.22
C ASN A 49 -5.08 5.53 -16.40
N ALA A 50 -3.93 5.08 -15.92
CA ALA A 50 -3.58 3.66 -15.89
C ALA A 50 -4.62 2.83 -15.11
N GLU A 51 -5.03 3.30 -13.95
CA GLU A 51 -6.09 2.69 -13.15
C GLU A 51 -7.42 2.62 -13.93
N LYS A 52 -7.87 3.73 -14.54
CA LYS A 52 -9.09 3.76 -15.38
C LYS A 52 -9.02 2.72 -16.50
N LYS A 53 -7.89 2.69 -17.21
CA LYS A 53 -7.63 1.76 -18.32
C LYS A 53 -7.64 0.31 -17.84
N PHE A 54 -6.99 0.02 -16.71
CA PHE A 54 -6.95 -1.30 -16.09
C PHE A 54 -8.35 -1.82 -15.76
N TYR A 55 -9.16 -1.02 -15.09
CA TYR A 55 -10.53 -1.40 -14.73
C TYR A 55 -11.42 -1.63 -15.95
N LYS A 56 -11.29 -0.78 -16.96
CA LYS A 56 -12.02 -0.93 -18.22
C LYS A 56 -11.65 -2.23 -18.94
N LEU A 57 -10.35 -2.57 -19.00
CA LEU A 57 -9.89 -3.76 -19.73
C LEU A 57 -10.21 -5.08 -19.00
N ASN A 58 -10.15 -5.10 -17.68
CA ASN A 58 -10.22 -6.37 -16.95
C ASN A 58 -11.61 -6.69 -16.38
N PHE A 59 -12.48 -5.69 -16.16
CA PHE A 59 -13.74 -5.90 -15.44
C PHE A 59 -14.99 -5.54 -16.24
N GLN A 60 -14.87 -5.31 -17.53
CA GLN A 60 -16.00 -4.94 -18.39
C GLN A 60 -17.06 -6.04 -18.44
N ASP A 61 -16.65 -7.31 -18.58
CA ASP A 61 -17.58 -8.44 -18.68
C ASP A 61 -18.33 -8.67 -17.37
N TRP A 62 -17.62 -8.61 -16.24
CA TRP A 62 -18.26 -8.68 -14.92
C TRP A 62 -19.24 -7.51 -14.70
N LEU A 63 -18.86 -6.30 -15.07
CA LEU A 63 -19.72 -5.13 -14.95
C LEU A 63 -20.98 -5.26 -15.81
N LYS A 64 -20.85 -5.76 -17.06
CA LYS A 64 -21.97 -6.04 -17.96
C LYS A 64 -22.92 -7.06 -17.34
N GLN A 65 -22.42 -8.22 -16.91
CA GLN A 65 -23.21 -9.28 -16.26
C GLN A 65 -23.96 -8.75 -15.02
N ARG A 66 -23.28 -7.99 -14.16
CA ARG A 66 -23.87 -7.38 -12.97
C ARG A 66 -25.00 -6.40 -13.31
N ASN A 67 -24.81 -5.59 -14.34
CA ASN A 67 -25.79 -4.59 -14.76
C ASN A 67 -27.01 -5.25 -15.44
N GLU A 68 -26.82 -6.32 -16.21
CA GLU A 68 -27.89 -7.13 -16.76
C GLU A 68 -28.72 -7.80 -15.66
N ALA A 69 -28.05 -8.36 -14.64
CA ALA A 69 -28.73 -8.94 -13.48
C ALA A 69 -29.55 -7.90 -12.71
N ALA A 70 -29.03 -6.68 -12.54
CA ALA A 70 -29.76 -5.59 -11.90
C ALA A 70 -31.07 -5.25 -12.63
N VAL A 71 -31.03 -5.19 -13.97
CA VAL A 71 -32.22 -4.96 -14.79
C VAL A 71 -33.21 -6.13 -14.69
N LYS A 72 -32.71 -7.37 -14.82
CA LYS A 72 -33.53 -8.58 -14.70
C LYS A 72 -34.26 -8.68 -13.37
N HIS A 73 -33.63 -8.24 -12.30
CA HIS A 73 -34.23 -8.20 -10.95
C HIS A 73 -35.05 -6.92 -10.67
N ARG A 74 -35.34 -6.12 -11.70
CA ARG A 74 -36.10 -4.85 -11.59
C ARG A 74 -35.47 -3.79 -10.69
N HIS A 75 -34.13 -3.75 -10.64
CA HIS A 75 -33.33 -2.79 -9.88
C HIS A 75 -32.34 -2.03 -10.78
N PRO A 76 -32.81 -1.33 -11.85
CA PRO A 76 -31.92 -0.62 -12.77
C PRO A 76 -31.08 0.46 -12.11
N GLU A 77 -31.53 1.00 -10.97
CA GLU A 77 -30.81 1.97 -10.15
C GLU A 77 -29.53 1.41 -9.52
N ARG A 78 -29.38 0.07 -9.47
CA ARG A 78 -28.18 -0.62 -8.96
C ARG A 78 -27.10 -0.83 -10.02
N LYS A 79 -27.32 -0.37 -11.24
CA LYS A 79 -26.29 -0.40 -12.28
C LYS A 79 -25.04 0.36 -11.80
N LYS A 80 -23.88 -0.18 -12.17
CA LYS A 80 -22.57 0.38 -11.84
C LYS A 80 -21.80 0.75 -13.10
N THR A 81 -20.89 1.67 -12.94
CA THR A 81 -19.87 2.03 -13.94
C THR A 81 -18.50 1.54 -13.49
N SER A 82 -17.51 1.54 -14.35
CA SER A 82 -16.12 1.26 -13.94
C SER A 82 -15.62 2.29 -12.91
N GLU A 83 -16.10 3.53 -12.98
CA GLU A 83 -15.81 4.56 -11.99
C GLU A 83 -16.37 4.23 -10.60
N ASN A 84 -17.57 3.65 -10.54
CA ASN A 84 -18.12 3.16 -9.27
C ASN A 84 -17.24 2.05 -8.67
N LEU A 85 -16.77 1.09 -9.50
CA LEU A 85 -15.89 0.02 -9.02
C LEU A 85 -14.58 0.57 -8.46
N ARG A 86 -14.01 1.58 -9.09
CA ARG A 86 -12.76 2.23 -8.64
C ARG A 86 -12.89 2.96 -7.31
N LYS A 87 -14.08 3.44 -6.96
CA LYS A 87 -14.34 4.24 -5.74
C LYS A 87 -14.93 3.43 -4.59
N GLU A 88 -15.60 2.33 -4.87
CA GLU A 88 -16.26 1.52 -3.84
C GLU A 88 -15.24 0.81 -2.93
N LYS A 89 -15.46 0.85 -1.62
CA LYS A 89 -14.57 0.29 -0.60
C LYS A 89 -14.13 -1.15 -0.88
N ARG A 90 -14.99 -1.97 -1.47
CA ARG A 90 -14.72 -3.41 -1.70
C ARG A 90 -14.01 -3.71 -3.01
N THR A 91 -13.95 -2.74 -3.92
CA THR A 91 -13.46 -2.97 -5.28
C THR A 91 -12.41 -1.96 -5.74
N ARG A 92 -12.18 -0.90 -4.98
CA ARG A 92 -11.11 0.07 -5.26
C ARG A 92 -9.73 -0.55 -5.03
N PRO A 93 -8.68 0.03 -5.63
CA PRO A 93 -7.32 -0.37 -5.33
C PRO A 93 -7.00 -0.21 -3.84
N GLU A 94 -6.15 -1.09 -3.34
CA GLU A 94 -5.50 -0.95 -2.04
C GLU A 94 -4.07 -0.47 -2.23
N GLU A 95 -3.50 0.11 -1.17
CA GLU A 95 -2.13 0.58 -1.13
C GLU A 95 -1.35 -0.13 -0.04
N THR A 96 -0.12 -0.50 -0.38
CA THR A 96 0.93 -0.92 0.56
C THR A 96 1.97 0.18 0.63
N ILE A 97 2.39 0.55 1.85
CA ILE A 97 3.52 1.44 2.09
C ILE A 97 4.64 0.63 2.74
N LEU A 98 5.83 0.73 2.15
CA LEU A 98 7.05 0.05 2.57
C LEU A 98 8.14 1.07 2.90
N GLN A 99 8.79 0.90 4.05
CA GLN A 99 9.87 1.77 4.52
C GLN A 99 10.98 0.96 5.19
N ILE A 100 12.20 1.48 5.17
CA ILE A 100 13.34 0.97 5.96
C ILE A 100 13.95 2.15 6.69
N GLY A 101 13.99 2.07 8.03
CA GLY A 101 14.50 3.14 8.88
C GLY A 101 13.46 4.17 9.28
N ASP A 102 13.95 5.33 9.64
CA ASP A 102 13.21 6.56 9.96
C ASP A 102 13.90 7.77 9.31
N ARG A 103 13.39 8.98 9.55
CA ARG A 103 13.90 10.22 8.91
C ARG A 103 15.39 10.52 9.20
N TYR A 104 15.97 9.94 10.22
CA TYR A 104 17.37 10.19 10.63
C TYR A 104 18.29 9.01 10.34
N ASN A 105 17.72 7.83 10.15
CA ASN A 105 18.48 6.60 10.02
C ASN A 105 17.80 5.69 8.99
N PHE A 106 18.19 5.84 7.73
CA PHE A 106 17.77 5.03 6.59
C PHE A 106 19.01 4.62 5.76
N PRO A 107 18.90 3.55 4.94
CA PRO A 107 20.09 2.91 4.34
C PRO A 107 20.88 3.77 3.38
N ASP A 108 20.21 4.60 2.57
CA ASP A 108 20.80 5.42 1.53
C ASP A 108 19.88 6.56 1.09
N ASP A 109 20.48 7.65 0.59
CA ASP A 109 19.77 8.88 0.21
C ASP A 109 19.07 8.77 -1.16
N ASP A 110 19.42 7.77 -1.99
CA ASP A 110 18.87 7.56 -3.33
C ASP A 110 17.82 6.45 -3.41
N GLY A 111 17.53 5.81 -2.27
CA GLY A 111 16.55 4.74 -2.14
C GLY A 111 16.90 3.46 -2.89
N ALA A 112 18.17 3.25 -3.25
CA ALA A 112 18.61 2.09 -4.01
C ALA A 112 18.38 0.79 -3.23
N THR A 113 18.76 0.76 -1.95
CA THR A 113 18.56 -0.40 -1.06
C THR A 113 17.08 -0.69 -0.86
N LEU A 114 16.26 0.34 -0.57
CA LEU A 114 14.82 0.19 -0.44
C LEU A 114 14.18 -0.37 -1.71
N MET A 115 14.61 0.10 -2.89
CA MET A 115 14.12 -0.40 -4.17
C MET A 115 14.59 -1.83 -4.46
N ALA A 116 15.82 -2.21 -4.08
CA ALA A 116 16.32 -3.57 -4.21
C ALA A 116 15.49 -4.54 -3.36
N CYS A 117 15.29 -4.22 -2.07
CA CYS A 117 14.43 -5.00 -1.18
C CYS A 117 13.00 -5.10 -1.72
N TYR A 118 12.45 -4.01 -2.27
CA TYR A 118 11.11 -4.02 -2.86
C TYR A 118 11.00 -4.97 -4.05
N LYS A 119 11.98 -5.01 -4.95
CA LYS A 119 11.96 -5.91 -6.11
C LYS A 119 11.92 -7.38 -5.68
N GLU A 120 12.71 -7.77 -4.70
CA GLU A 120 12.70 -9.12 -4.15
C GLU A 120 11.37 -9.44 -3.44
N PHE A 121 10.83 -8.47 -2.70
CA PHE A 121 9.53 -8.59 -2.06
C PHE A 121 8.39 -8.75 -3.07
N ASP A 122 8.36 -7.95 -4.13
CA ASP A 122 7.35 -8.04 -5.19
C ASP A 122 7.45 -9.37 -5.95
N GLU A 123 8.66 -9.87 -6.22
CA GLU A 123 8.87 -11.18 -6.82
C GLU A 123 8.32 -12.30 -5.90
N TYR A 124 8.63 -12.26 -4.61
CA TYR A 124 8.08 -13.21 -3.65
C TYR A 124 6.56 -13.14 -3.60
N ARG A 125 6.00 -11.94 -3.47
CA ARG A 125 4.55 -11.73 -3.41
C ARG A 125 3.86 -12.25 -4.66
N ARG A 126 4.39 -11.99 -5.85
CA ARG A 126 3.85 -12.52 -7.11
C ARG A 126 3.87 -14.06 -7.17
N LYS A 127 4.90 -14.68 -6.64
CA LYS A 127 4.96 -16.15 -6.53
C LYS A 127 3.95 -16.67 -5.50
N TYR A 128 3.80 -15.98 -4.39
CA TYR A 128 2.94 -16.39 -3.27
C TYR A 128 1.45 -16.26 -3.58
N ILE A 129 1.02 -15.14 -4.18
CA ILE A 129 -0.39 -14.83 -4.41
C ILE A 129 -0.82 -15.05 -5.88
N GLY A 130 0.13 -15.19 -6.81
CA GLY A 130 -0.11 -15.41 -8.22
C GLY A 130 -0.91 -14.28 -8.87
N ARG A 131 -1.86 -14.67 -9.72
CA ARG A 131 -2.73 -13.74 -10.46
C ARG A 131 -3.78 -13.02 -9.62
N HIS A 132 -3.89 -13.35 -8.33
CA HIS A 132 -4.96 -12.87 -7.46
C HIS A 132 -4.71 -11.47 -6.87
N CYS A 133 -3.50 -10.94 -7.05
CA CYS A 133 -3.17 -9.55 -6.70
C CYS A 133 -2.37 -8.93 -7.85
N LYS A 134 -2.89 -7.87 -8.45
CA LYS A 134 -2.24 -7.19 -9.58
C LYS A 134 -1.79 -5.80 -9.18
N THR A 135 -0.47 -5.56 -9.23
CA THR A 135 0.11 -4.21 -9.06
C THR A 135 -0.34 -3.30 -10.19
N LEU A 136 -0.82 -2.13 -9.86
CA LEU A 136 -1.17 -1.06 -10.80
C LEU A 136 0.02 -0.13 -11.03
N ASP A 137 0.58 0.36 -9.95
CA ASP A 137 1.67 1.32 -9.95
C ASP A 137 2.48 1.26 -8.66
N VAL A 138 3.70 1.80 -8.75
CA VAL A 138 4.67 1.90 -7.66
C VAL A 138 5.35 3.25 -7.74
N ALA A 139 5.45 3.95 -6.61
CA ALA A 139 6.19 5.19 -6.48
C ALA A 139 7.20 5.10 -5.32
N LEU A 140 8.47 5.34 -5.60
CA LEU A 140 9.48 5.62 -4.58
C LEU A 140 9.54 7.12 -4.38
N HIS A 141 9.26 7.59 -3.17
CA HIS A 141 9.33 9.00 -2.79
C HIS A 141 10.61 9.29 -2.00
N LEU A 142 11.37 10.25 -2.53
CA LEU A 142 12.61 10.79 -1.97
C LEU A 142 12.53 12.30 -1.75
N ASP A 143 11.37 12.90 -2.03
CA ASP A 143 11.12 14.33 -2.03
C ASP A 143 10.36 14.83 -0.80
N GLU A 144 10.33 14.03 0.26
CA GLU A 144 9.71 14.39 1.53
C GLU A 144 10.78 14.46 2.64
N PRO A 145 11.55 15.55 2.75
CA PRO A 145 12.72 15.65 3.65
C PRO A 145 12.38 15.50 5.14
N GLU A 146 11.14 15.80 5.53
CA GLU A 146 10.64 15.58 6.89
C GLU A 146 10.09 14.16 7.10
N GLY A 147 10.20 13.29 6.08
CA GLY A 147 9.77 11.90 6.09
C GLY A 147 10.93 10.93 5.94
N THR A 148 10.61 9.66 5.92
CA THR A 148 11.52 8.56 5.59
C THR A 148 11.30 8.20 4.12
N PRO A 149 12.34 7.89 3.34
CA PRO A 149 12.16 7.31 2.00
C PRO A 149 11.20 6.12 2.05
N HIS A 150 10.22 6.12 1.16
CA HIS A 150 9.16 5.12 1.20
C HIS A 150 8.62 4.78 -0.18
N ILE A 151 8.08 3.58 -0.29
CA ILE A 151 7.43 3.09 -1.50
C ILE A 151 5.93 3.04 -1.26
N HIS A 152 5.16 3.64 -2.16
CA HIS A 152 3.74 3.41 -2.37
C HIS A 152 3.56 2.39 -3.47
N GLU A 153 2.87 1.30 -3.18
CA GLU A 153 2.46 0.32 -4.17
C GLU A 153 0.94 0.21 -4.15
N ARG A 154 0.28 0.46 -5.30
CA ARG A 154 -1.15 0.24 -5.40
C ARG A 154 -1.45 -1.02 -6.20
N HIS A 155 -2.42 -1.79 -5.72
CA HIS A 155 -2.80 -3.08 -6.30
C HIS A 155 -4.31 -3.32 -6.24
N VAL A 156 -4.76 -4.28 -7.07
CA VAL A 156 -6.15 -4.73 -7.13
C VAL A 156 -6.21 -6.22 -6.86
N TRP A 157 -7.14 -6.61 -5.98
CA TRP A 157 -7.47 -8.00 -5.69
C TRP A 157 -8.47 -8.52 -6.72
N MET A 158 -8.13 -9.63 -7.39
CA MET A 158 -8.96 -10.18 -8.45
C MET A 158 -8.93 -11.70 -8.46
N PHE A 159 -10.01 -12.30 -8.96
CA PHE A 159 -10.11 -13.74 -9.12
C PHE A 159 -10.92 -14.07 -10.36
N VAL A 160 -10.76 -15.28 -10.87
CA VAL A 160 -11.61 -15.81 -11.93
C VAL A 160 -12.69 -16.65 -11.27
N ASP A 161 -13.94 -16.26 -11.46
CA ASP A 161 -15.08 -17.04 -10.95
C ASP A 161 -15.18 -18.38 -11.72
N GLU A 162 -15.32 -19.48 -10.99
CA GLU A 162 -15.28 -20.81 -11.58
C GLU A 162 -16.50 -21.12 -12.45
N LYS A 163 -17.65 -20.49 -12.16
CA LYS A 163 -18.92 -20.76 -12.86
C LYS A 163 -18.99 -20.09 -14.22
N ASP A 164 -18.66 -18.80 -14.27
CA ASP A 164 -18.81 -18.00 -15.50
C ASP A 164 -17.47 -17.69 -16.19
N LYS A 165 -16.35 -18.07 -15.56
CA LYS A 165 -14.98 -17.80 -16.04
C LYS A 165 -14.64 -16.32 -16.21
N ILE A 166 -15.41 -15.44 -15.56
CA ILE A 166 -15.23 -13.99 -15.61
C ILE A 166 -14.29 -13.53 -14.49
N VAL A 167 -13.45 -12.57 -14.82
CA VAL A 167 -12.57 -11.90 -13.84
C VAL A 167 -13.41 -10.95 -12.98
N LYS A 168 -13.34 -11.12 -11.66
CA LYS A 168 -14.06 -10.33 -10.67
C LYS A 168 -13.11 -9.70 -9.65
N ILE A 169 -13.54 -8.62 -9.01
CA ILE A 169 -12.79 -7.96 -7.94
C ILE A 169 -13.32 -8.43 -6.59
N GLY A 170 -12.42 -8.75 -5.68
CA GLY A 170 -12.78 -9.10 -4.31
C GLY A 170 -11.58 -9.64 -3.55
N GLN A 171 -11.19 -8.95 -2.47
CA GLN A 171 -10.03 -9.32 -1.67
C GLN A 171 -10.17 -10.71 -1.04
N GLU A 172 -11.27 -10.96 -0.35
CA GLU A 172 -11.48 -12.23 0.37
C GLU A 172 -11.54 -13.42 -0.59
N GLU A 173 -12.28 -13.29 -1.70
CA GLU A 173 -12.36 -14.35 -2.71
C GLU A 173 -11.01 -14.55 -3.42
N ALA A 174 -10.28 -13.47 -3.72
CA ALA A 174 -8.94 -13.57 -4.29
C ALA A 174 -7.98 -14.33 -3.37
N LEU A 175 -7.97 -14.01 -2.08
CA LEU A 175 -7.15 -14.69 -1.08
C LEU A 175 -7.55 -16.16 -0.91
N LYS A 176 -8.85 -16.45 -0.92
CA LYS A 176 -9.38 -17.82 -0.88
C LYS A 176 -8.95 -18.63 -2.09
N HIS A 177 -9.08 -18.09 -3.30
CA HIS A 177 -8.64 -18.74 -4.55
C HIS A 177 -7.10 -18.92 -4.61
N ALA A 178 -6.36 -18.10 -3.90
CA ALA A 178 -4.91 -18.24 -3.73
C ALA A 178 -4.53 -19.29 -2.67
N GLY A 179 -5.50 -19.93 -2.00
CA GLY A 179 -5.25 -20.93 -0.97
C GLY A 179 -4.82 -20.37 0.38
N ILE A 180 -5.07 -19.07 0.63
CA ILE A 180 -4.74 -18.46 1.92
C ILE A 180 -5.78 -18.89 2.96
N GLU A 181 -5.34 -19.50 4.04
CA GLU A 181 -6.19 -19.95 5.12
C GLU A 181 -6.56 -18.82 6.11
N LEU A 182 -7.63 -19.03 6.86
CA LEU A 182 -7.96 -18.17 8.00
C LEU A 182 -6.92 -18.36 9.12
N PRO A 183 -6.65 -17.34 9.97
CA PRO A 183 -5.80 -17.51 11.15
C PRO A 183 -6.29 -18.65 12.08
N PHE A 184 -7.61 -18.79 12.17
CA PHE A 184 -8.28 -19.86 12.93
C PHE A 184 -9.27 -20.57 12.01
N PRO A 185 -8.82 -21.64 11.27
CA PRO A 185 -9.63 -22.32 10.26
C PRO A 185 -10.94 -22.91 10.80
N ASP A 186 -10.92 -23.38 12.04
CA ASP A 186 -12.09 -24.00 12.71
C ASP A 186 -13.12 -22.98 13.22
N GLN A 187 -12.84 -21.70 13.07
CA GLN A 187 -13.74 -20.62 13.50
C GLN A 187 -14.36 -19.90 12.28
N PRO A 188 -15.59 -19.38 12.44
CA PRO A 188 -16.19 -18.58 11.38
C PRO A 188 -15.35 -17.36 11.02
N GLN A 189 -15.38 -17.01 9.74
CA GLN A 189 -14.78 -15.76 9.27
C GLN A 189 -15.42 -14.56 9.97
N SER A 190 -14.56 -13.62 10.41
CA SER A 190 -14.97 -12.42 11.13
C SER A 190 -13.99 -11.26 10.89
N ARG A 191 -14.24 -10.12 11.52
CA ARG A 191 -13.31 -8.98 11.50
C ARG A 191 -11.92 -9.35 12.06
N THR A 192 -11.86 -10.26 13.02
CA THR A 192 -10.63 -10.71 13.70
C THR A 192 -10.16 -12.09 13.26
N ASN A 193 -10.84 -12.69 12.28
CA ASN A 193 -10.48 -13.98 11.69
C ASN A 193 -10.78 -13.94 10.18
N ASN A 194 -9.83 -13.42 9.40
CA ASN A 194 -9.96 -13.29 7.94
C ASN A 194 -8.63 -13.55 7.23
N ARG A 195 -8.69 -13.92 5.96
CA ARG A 195 -7.52 -14.30 5.17
C ARG A 195 -6.53 -13.17 4.96
N LYS A 196 -7.01 -11.91 5.00
CA LYS A 196 -6.14 -10.73 4.92
C LYS A 196 -5.16 -10.69 6.10
N MET A 197 -5.58 -11.08 7.30
CA MET A 197 -4.69 -11.12 8.47
C MET A 197 -3.54 -12.13 8.27
N THR A 198 -3.84 -13.32 7.75
CA THR A 198 -2.80 -14.32 7.41
C THR A 198 -1.85 -13.79 6.35
N PHE A 199 -2.41 -13.25 5.26
CA PHE A 199 -1.61 -12.69 4.17
C PHE A 199 -0.70 -11.56 4.67
N ASP A 200 -1.23 -10.59 5.42
CA ASP A 200 -0.44 -9.46 5.92
C ASP A 200 0.64 -9.89 6.92
N ALA A 201 0.39 -10.92 7.72
CA ALA A 201 1.39 -11.46 8.62
C ALA A 201 2.56 -12.09 7.84
N VAL A 202 2.27 -12.94 6.85
CA VAL A 202 3.28 -13.58 6.00
C VAL A 202 4.08 -12.52 5.22
N MET A 203 3.41 -11.53 4.62
CA MET A 203 4.08 -10.48 3.86
C MET A 203 4.97 -9.61 4.74
N ARG A 204 4.54 -9.30 5.96
CA ARG A 204 5.35 -8.51 6.92
C ARG A 204 6.62 -9.25 7.33
N GLU A 205 6.50 -10.51 7.71
CA GLU A 205 7.68 -11.32 8.07
C GLU A 205 8.61 -11.42 6.88
N LYS A 206 8.09 -11.68 5.69
CA LYS A 206 8.92 -11.76 4.48
C LYS A 206 9.62 -10.43 4.16
N TRP A 207 8.95 -9.29 4.38
CA TRP A 207 9.58 -7.98 4.25
C TRP A 207 10.77 -7.83 5.19
N TYR A 208 10.63 -8.22 6.47
CA TYR A 208 11.71 -8.18 7.44
C TYR A 208 12.87 -9.10 7.04
N ASP A 209 12.58 -10.32 6.63
CA ASP A 209 13.62 -11.29 6.19
C ASP A 209 14.44 -10.75 5.01
N ILE A 210 13.78 -10.12 4.04
CA ILE A 210 14.45 -9.51 2.88
C ILE A 210 15.34 -8.35 3.33
N VAL A 211 14.84 -7.46 4.17
CA VAL A 211 15.64 -6.33 4.68
C VAL A 211 16.86 -6.82 5.44
N GLU A 212 16.73 -7.87 6.26
CA GLU A 212 17.85 -8.49 6.98
C GLU A 212 18.85 -9.17 6.03
N ALA A 213 18.40 -9.78 4.94
CA ALA A 213 19.27 -10.34 3.91
C ALA A 213 20.15 -9.27 3.23
N HIS A 214 19.69 -8.01 3.19
CA HIS A 214 20.47 -6.85 2.77
C HIS A 214 21.38 -6.27 3.88
N ARG A 215 21.67 -7.06 4.94
CA ARG A 215 22.56 -6.71 6.06
C ARG A 215 22.08 -5.53 6.92
N ILE A 216 20.79 -5.32 6.97
CA ILE A 216 20.15 -4.31 7.81
C ILE A 216 19.49 -5.03 8.99
N GLU A 217 19.99 -4.83 10.19
CA GLU A 217 19.38 -5.39 11.40
C GLU A 217 17.99 -4.78 11.63
N VAL A 218 16.93 -5.60 11.62
CA VAL A 218 15.54 -5.17 11.79
C VAL A 218 15.10 -5.31 13.24
N ASP A 219 14.65 -4.22 13.84
CA ASP A 219 13.95 -4.25 15.12
C ASP A 219 12.49 -4.68 14.90
N ARG A 220 12.21 -5.98 15.07
CA ARG A 220 10.90 -6.61 14.91
C ARG A 220 9.93 -6.36 16.08
N ARG A 221 10.39 -5.69 17.14
CA ARG A 221 9.54 -5.42 18.31
C ARG A 221 8.37 -4.50 17.91
N PRO A 222 7.13 -4.81 18.33
CA PRO A 222 6.01 -3.92 18.07
C PRO A 222 6.21 -2.58 18.79
N ASP A 223 5.78 -1.49 18.15
CA ASP A 223 5.78 -0.19 18.80
C ASP A 223 4.96 -0.24 20.09
N LYS A 224 5.61 0.04 21.22
CA LYS A 224 4.99 -0.05 22.57
C LYS A 224 3.83 0.92 22.76
N LYS A 225 3.70 1.95 21.94
CA LYS A 225 2.61 2.94 21.99
C LYS A 225 1.68 2.76 20.80
N LYS A 226 0.42 2.41 21.05
CA LYS A 226 -0.65 2.61 20.06
C LYS A 226 -0.77 4.11 19.81
N ARG A 227 -0.06 4.61 18.81
CA ARG A 227 -0.15 6.03 18.44
C ARG A 227 -1.53 6.27 17.84
N LYS A 228 -2.21 7.32 18.33
CA LYS A 228 -3.41 7.82 17.67
C LYS A 228 -2.98 8.28 16.27
N HIS A 229 -3.72 7.87 15.24
CA HIS A 229 -3.45 8.33 13.87
C HIS A 229 -3.62 9.86 13.83
N LEU A 230 -2.54 10.58 13.57
CA LEU A 230 -2.55 12.02 13.40
C LEU A 230 -2.48 12.34 11.90
N PRO A 231 -3.15 13.40 11.42
CA PRO A 231 -2.86 13.98 10.11
C PRO A 231 -1.36 14.31 9.99
N LYS A 232 -0.82 14.26 8.77
CA LYS A 232 0.64 14.37 8.54
C LYS A 232 1.26 15.62 9.17
N GLU A 233 0.63 16.78 9.02
CA GLU A 233 1.11 18.04 9.61
C GLU A 233 1.16 17.99 11.13
N GLN A 234 0.12 17.42 11.76
CA GLN A 234 0.09 17.24 13.22
C GLN A 234 1.11 16.21 13.67
N PHE A 235 1.38 15.18 12.88
CA PHE A 235 2.41 14.20 13.16
C PHE A 235 3.81 14.83 13.11
N ILE A 236 4.11 15.65 12.10
CA ILE A 236 5.38 16.38 11.99
C ILE A 236 5.57 17.34 13.18
N ALA A 237 4.53 18.09 13.53
CA ALA A 237 4.58 18.98 14.69
C ALA A 237 4.85 18.22 15.99
N TYR A 238 4.15 17.11 16.20
CA TYR A 238 4.34 16.23 17.34
C TYR A 238 5.77 15.66 17.41
N GLN A 239 6.35 15.25 16.29
CA GLN A 239 7.73 14.75 16.25
C GLN A 239 8.73 15.84 16.65
N LYS A 240 8.59 17.06 16.11
CA LYS A 240 9.45 18.20 16.45
C LYS A 240 9.37 18.55 17.95
N GLU A 241 8.18 18.46 18.53
CA GLU A 241 7.99 18.70 19.98
C GLU A 241 8.70 17.62 20.82
N GLN A 242 8.58 16.34 20.44
CA GLN A 242 9.27 15.24 21.12
C GLN A 242 10.80 15.37 21.04
N GLU A 243 11.32 15.79 19.89
CA GLU A 243 12.75 16.04 19.71
C GLU A 243 13.23 17.17 20.60
N TYR A 244 12.49 18.27 20.64
CA TYR A 244 12.80 19.40 21.51
C TYR A 244 12.86 19.00 23.00
N GLU A 245 11.89 18.22 23.47
CA GLU A 245 11.86 17.73 24.85
C GLU A 245 13.04 16.77 25.12
N GLN A 246 13.42 15.89 24.20
CA GLN A 246 14.58 15.01 24.34
C GLN A 246 15.89 15.79 24.45
N VAL A 247 16.11 16.81 23.61
CA VAL A 247 17.29 17.69 23.67
C VAL A 247 17.32 18.45 24.98
N LYS A 248 16.19 18.91 25.46
CA LYS A 248 16.07 19.63 26.74
C LYS A 248 16.36 18.72 27.94
N GLU A 249 15.95 17.46 27.90
CA GLU A 249 16.27 16.46 28.93
C GLU A 249 17.76 16.09 28.94
N GLN A 250 18.37 15.92 27.76
CA GLN A 250 19.81 15.64 27.63
C GLN A 250 20.67 16.85 28.08
N GLY A 251 20.22 18.08 27.84
CA GLY A 251 20.88 19.29 28.29
C GLY A 251 20.76 19.54 29.81
N LYS A 252 19.89 18.81 30.51
CA LYS A 252 19.72 18.88 31.98
C LYS A 252 20.50 17.81 32.74
N ALA A 253 21.24 16.91 32.05
CA ALA A 253 22.07 15.91 32.70
C ALA A 253 23.15 16.63 33.51
N PRO A 254 23.28 16.38 34.83
CA PRO A 254 24.27 17.04 35.65
C PRO A 254 25.68 16.66 35.19
N LEU A 255 26.50 17.64 34.93
CA LEU A 255 27.95 17.49 34.84
C LEU A 255 28.42 16.80 36.14
N LYS A 256 28.87 15.54 36.02
CA LYS A 256 29.59 14.84 37.09
C LYS A 256 31.05 15.16 37.02
#